data_948e3c45181e3c75850398938c1f3e89
#
_entry.id   948e3c45181e3c75850398938c1f3e89
#
_cell.length_a   1.000
_cell.length_b   1.000
_cell.length_c   1.000
_cell.angle_alpha   90.00
_cell.angle_beta   90.00
_cell.angle_gamma   90.00
#
_symmetry.space_group_name_H-M   'P 1'
#
loop_
_entity.id
_entity.type
_entity.pdbx_description
1 polymer ?
#
loop_
_entity_poly.entity_id
_entity_poly.type
_entity_poly.pdbx_seq_one_letter_code
_entity_poly.pdbx_strand_id
1 'polypeptide(L)'
;MLGLPKGPYPIDWGKVITHMITIKGIYGREMYDTWYAMSSMLATSPSLREAVRSVITHRFPAEQWQDAFAAARSGECGKVVMDWS
;
A
#
# COMPACT_ATOMS: atom_id res chain seq x y z
N MET A 1 -0.43 -0.74 12.05
CA MET A 1 -1.67 -0.06 11.53
C MET A 1 -1.25 1.22 10.85
N LEU A 2 -1.55 1.35 9.60
CA LEU A 2 -1.25 2.51 8.77
C LEU A 2 -2.53 2.96 8.05
N GLY A 3 -2.70 4.27 7.91
CA GLY A 3 -3.92 4.86 7.37
C GLY A 3 -4.92 5.23 8.46
N LEU A 4 -5.71 6.25 8.19
CA LEU A 4 -6.72 6.75 9.12
C LEU A 4 -8.09 6.29 8.66
N PRO A 5 -8.83 5.53 9.48
CA PRO A 5 -10.23 5.24 9.20
C PRO A 5 -11.07 6.50 9.38
N LYS A 6 -12.24 6.52 8.74
CA LYS A 6 -13.16 7.66 8.84
C LYS A 6 -13.79 7.84 10.22
N GLY A 7 -13.63 6.89 11.11
CA GLY A 7 -14.15 6.92 12.49
C GLY A 7 -13.69 5.71 13.28
N PRO A 8 -14.22 5.50 14.48
CA PRO A 8 -13.89 4.34 15.29
C PRO A 8 -14.17 3.04 14.54
N TYR A 9 -13.30 2.08 14.69
CA TYR A 9 -13.40 0.78 14.02
C TYR A 9 -13.40 -0.36 15.04
N PRO A 10 -14.37 -1.27 14.99
CA PRO A 10 -14.42 -2.37 15.94
C PRO A 10 -13.30 -3.37 15.67
N ILE A 11 -12.74 -3.93 16.75
CA ILE A 11 -11.68 -4.94 16.70
C ILE A 11 -12.17 -6.15 17.52
N ASP A 12 -11.96 -7.34 17.00
CA ASP A 12 -12.18 -8.57 17.73
C ASP A 12 -11.02 -8.81 18.70
N TRP A 13 -11.18 -8.33 19.93
CA TRP A 13 -10.16 -8.46 20.96
C TRP A 13 -9.89 -9.90 21.35
N GLY A 14 -10.87 -10.78 21.24
CA GLY A 14 -10.69 -12.20 21.47
C GLY A 14 -9.63 -12.81 20.57
N LYS A 15 -9.66 -12.47 19.28
CA LYS A 15 -8.64 -12.90 18.30
C LYS A 15 -7.27 -12.30 18.60
N VAL A 16 -7.22 -11.03 18.98
CA VAL A 16 -5.96 -10.37 19.35
C VAL A 16 -5.29 -11.11 20.50
N ILE A 17 -6.06 -11.44 21.53
CA ILE A 17 -5.54 -12.11 22.73
C ILE A 17 -5.14 -13.55 22.44
N THR A 18 -6.01 -14.33 21.80
CA THR A 18 -5.77 -15.76 21.57
C THR A 18 -4.62 -16.03 20.60
N HIS A 19 -4.37 -15.12 19.67
CA HIS A 19 -3.27 -15.21 18.71
C HIS A 19 -2.02 -14.42 19.13
N MET A 20 -2.03 -13.83 20.31
CA MET A 20 -0.93 -13.02 20.84
C MET A 20 -0.46 -11.95 19.83
N ILE A 21 -1.41 -11.23 19.24
CA ILE A 21 -1.14 -10.23 18.19
C ILE A 21 -0.70 -8.92 18.84
N THR A 22 0.32 -8.31 18.26
CA THR A 22 0.74 -6.95 18.60
C THR A 22 0.14 -5.96 17.61
N ILE A 23 -0.55 -4.93 18.13
CA ILE A 23 -1.11 -3.85 17.31
C ILE A 23 -0.34 -2.57 17.62
N LYS A 24 0.27 -1.97 16.58
CA LYS A 24 1.01 -0.72 16.69
C LYS A 24 0.45 0.29 15.70
N GLY A 25 0.08 1.47 16.20
CA GLY A 25 -0.28 2.59 15.34
C GLY A 25 0.97 3.27 14.79
N ILE A 26 0.92 3.66 13.52
CA ILE A 26 2.01 4.38 12.84
C ILE A 26 1.40 5.61 12.17
N TYR A 27 1.94 6.77 12.48
CA TYR A 27 1.58 8.01 11.84
C TYR A 27 2.80 8.65 11.18
N GLY A 28 2.67 9.00 9.90
CA GLY A 28 3.78 9.53 9.12
C GLY A 28 4.74 8.45 8.63
N ARG A 29 6.02 8.77 8.59
CA ARG A 29 7.08 7.87 8.09
C ARG A 29 8.42 8.28 8.67
N GLU A 30 9.34 7.33 8.72
CA GLU A 30 10.75 7.61 8.96
C GLU A 30 11.43 7.84 7.60
N MET A 31 11.62 9.10 7.25
CA MET A 31 12.28 9.47 6.00
C MET A 31 13.72 8.95 6.00
N TYR A 32 14.24 8.67 4.83
CA TYR A 32 15.58 8.15 4.53
C TYR A 32 15.78 6.70 4.96
N ASP A 33 15.63 6.34 6.24
CA ASP A 33 15.89 4.98 6.73
C ASP A 33 14.96 3.96 6.07
N THR A 34 13.66 4.23 6.05
CA THR A 34 12.68 3.33 5.43
C THR A 34 12.79 3.32 3.91
N TRP A 35 13.12 4.45 3.31
CA TRP A 35 13.35 4.55 1.86
C TRP A 35 14.61 3.79 1.45
N TYR A 36 15.68 3.93 2.22
CA TYR A 36 16.90 3.17 1.98
C TYR A 36 16.67 1.66 2.10
N ALA A 37 15.97 1.23 3.15
CA ALA A 37 15.62 -0.17 3.36
C ALA A 37 14.78 -0.71 2.19
N MET A 38 13.77 0.04 1.76
CA MET A 38 12.91 -0.31 0.62
C MET A 38 13.75 -0.45 -0.67
N SER A 39 14.58 0.54 -0.96
CA SER A 39 15.40 0.54 -2.17
C SER A 39 16.38 -0.62 -2.18
N SER A 40 16.99 -0.93 -1.04
CA SER A 40 17.91 -2.07 -0.91
C SER A 40 17.19 -3.41 -1.12
N MET A 41 16.02 -3.57 -0.54
CA MET A 41 15.22 -4.80 -0.72
C MET A 41 14.79 -4.98 -2.17
N LEU A 42 14.33 -3.92 -2.84
CA LEU A 42 13.93 -3.98 -4.25
C LEU A 42 15.12 -4.26 -5.16
N ALA A 43 16.31 -3.74 -4.84
CA ALA A 43 17.51 -3.96 -5.63
C ALA A 43 18.03 -5.40 -5.52
N THR A 44 17.88 -6.03 -4.36
CA THR A 44 18.52 -7.33 -4.05
C THR A 44 17.59 -8.52 -4.17
N SER A 45 16.27 -8.32 -4.19
CA SER A 45 15.30 -9.43 -4.22
C SER A 45 14.41 -9.38 -5.46
N PRO A 46 14.69 -10.22 -6.49
CA PRO A 46 13.81 -10.33 -7.66
C PRO A 46 12.39 -10.77 -7.32
N SER A 47 12.21 -11.67 -6.36
CA SER A 47 10.89 -12.12 -5.93
C SER A 47 10.08 -10.99 -5.28
N LEU A 48 10.72 -10.12 -4.52
CA LEU A 48 10.06 -8.96 -3.95
C LEU A 48 9.62 -7.95 -5.03
N ARG A 49 10.50 -7.71 -6.01
CA ARG A 49 10.13 -6.84 -7.15
C ARG A 49 8.91 -7.37 -7.88
N GLU A 50 8.85 -8.66 -8.11
CA GLU A 50 7.73 -9.29 -8.79
C GLU A 50 6.44 -9.17 -7.98
N ALA A 51 6.52 -9.41 -6.67
CA ALA A 51 5.39 -9.26 -5.77
C ALA A 51 4.87 -7.82 -5.77
N VAL A 52 5.77 -6.83 -5.71
CA VAL A 52 5.39 -5.41 -5.75
C VAL A 52 4.77 -5.04 -7.10
N ARG A 53 5.31 -5.54 -8.21
CA ARG A 53 4.73 -5.31 -9.53
C ARG A 53 3.32 -5.88 -9.66
N SER A 54 3.06 -7.02 -9.06
CA SER A 54 1.74 -7.65 -9.11
C SER A 54 0.64 -6.80 -8.46
N VAL A 55 1.00 -5.89 -7.57
CA VAL A 55 0.06 -4.96 -6.93
C VAL A 55 -0.38 -3.84 -7.89
N ILE A 56 0.39 -3.57 -8.94
CA ILE A 56 -0.01 -2.61 -9.97
C ILE A 56 -1.07 -3.26 -10.86
N THR A 57 -2.31 -2.93 -10.62
CA THR A 57 -3.46 -3.54 -11.32
C THR A 57 -3.94 -2.72 -12.52
N HIS A 58 -3.66 -1.42 -12.52
CA HIS A 58 -4.14 -0.50 -13.55
C HIS A 58 -3.02 0.45 -13.97
N ARG A 59 -2.87 0.61 -15.30
CA ARG A 59 -1.96 1.58 -15.89
C ARG A 59 -2.74 2.42 -16.88
N PHE A 60 -2.61 3.73 -16.78
CA PHE A 60 -3.24 4.68 -17.69
C PHE A 60 -2.21 5.68 -18.20
N PRO A 61 -2.28 6.11 -19.49
CA PRO A 61 -1.54 7.29 -19.90
C PRO A 61 -1.99 8.53 -19.11
N ALA A 62 -1.11 9.49 -18.95
CA ALA A 62 -1.41 10.68 -18.13
C ALA A 62 -2.64 11.45 -18.62
N GLU A 63 -2.90 11.43 -19.91
CA GLU A 63 -4.08 12.07 -20.52
C GLU A 63 -5.40 11.47 -20.02
N GLN A 64 -5.39 10.22 -19.59
CA GLN A 64 -6.56 9.51 -19.05
C GLN A 64 -6.63 9.58 -17.52
N TRP A 65 -6.18 10.67 -16.95
CA TRP A 65 -6.14 10.83 -15.48
C TRP A 65 -7.52 10.67 -14.81
N GLN A 66 -8.59 11.06 -15.49
CA GLN A 66 -9.95 10.92 -14.95
C GLN A 66 -10.31 9.43 -14.77
N ASP A 67 -9.97 8.59 -15.76
CA ASP A 67 -10.20 7.15 -15.69
C ASP A 67 -9.35 6.51 -14.59
N ALA A 68 -8.11 6.98 -14.43
CA ALA A 68 -7.22 6.52 -13.37
C ALA A 68 -7.81 6.80 -11.97
N PHE A 69 -8.32 8.01 -11.74
CA PHE A 69 -8.97 8.36 -10.48
C PHE A 69 -10.28 7.60 -10.26
N ALA A 70 -11.05 7.36 -11.33
CA ALA A 70 -12.27 6.55 -11.24
C ALA A 70 -11.94 5.11 -10.83
N ALA A 71 -10.91 4.50 -11.42
CA ALA A 71 -10.44 3.18 -11.03
C ALA A 71 -10.01 3.12 -9.56
N ALA A 72 -9.26 4.14 -9.11
CA ALA A 72 -8.82 4.21 -7.71
C ALA A 72 -10.01 4.33 -6.73
N ARG A 73 -11.05 5.08 -7.10
CA ARG A 73 -12.25 5.23 -6.26
C ARG A 73 -13.13 3.99 -6.23
N SER A 74 -13.07 3.15 -7.25
CA SER A 74 -13.92 1.95 -7.34
C SER A 74 -13.64 0.94 -6.21
N GLY A 75 -12.44 0.98 -5.63
CA GLY A 75 -12.00 0.00 -4.63
C GLY A 75 -11.62 -1.36 -5.22
N GLU A 76 -11.80 -1.56 -6.52
CA GLU A 76 -11.45 -2.81 -7.22
C GLU A 76 -10.07 -2.70 -7.88
N CYS A 77 -9.10 -2.16 -7.15
CA CYS A 77 -7.74 -1.96 -7.63
C CYS A 77 -6.74 -2.22 -6.52
N GLY A 78 -5.55 -2.61 -6.90
CA GLY A 78 -4.39 -2.58 -6.03
C GLY A 78 -3.74 -1.19 -6.11
N LYS A 79 -2.80 -1.04 -7.05
CA LYS A 79 -2.16 0.26 -7.33
C LYS A 79 -2.52 0.73 -8.73
N VAL A 80 -2.98 1.96 -8.83
CA VAL A 80 -3.22 2.64 -10.10
C VAL A 80 -2.02 3.53 -10.41
N VAL A 81 -1.43 3.39 -11.59
CA VAL A 81 -0.25 4.14 -12.02
C VAL A 81 -0.60 4.93 -13.28
N MET A 82 -0.16 6.17 -13.33
CA MET A 82 -0.23 7.00 -14.53
C MET A 82 1.15 7.04 -15.20
N ASP A 83 1.18 6.78 -16.50
CA ASP A 83 2.38 6.80 -17.31
C ASP A 83 2.49 8.17 -17.99
N TRP A 84 3.60 8.84 -17.78
CA TRP A 84 3.90 10.18 -18.30
C TRP A 84 4.79 10.17 -19.54
N SER A 85 5.15 8.99 -20.01
CA SER A 85 6.00 8.87 -21.22
C SER A 85 5.24 9.17 -22.51
#